data_fc78dff34a0e1c0cbcf8d1fd31819b60
#
_entry.id   fc78dff34a0e1c0cbcf8d1fd31819b60
#
_cell.length_a   1.000
_cell.length_b   1.000
_cell.length_c   1.000
_cell.angle_alpha   90.00
_cell.angle_beta   90.00
_cell.angle_gamma   90.00
#
_symmetry.space_group_name_H-M   'P 1'
#
loop_
_entity.id
_entity.type
_entity.pdbx_description
1 polymer ?
#
loop_
_entity_poly.entity_id
_entity_poly.type
_entity_poly.pdbx_seq_one_letter_code
_entity_poly.pdbx_strand_id
1 'polypeptide(L)'
;LQTIVHEGQHAIQAAHEPENMPKTEQLNIASLLRRERAMEADACAHEAAFTYQCRDVLPEVYAEAEKNDMPMFRAFVAEMDKSGDEKKAMQASFQAWYGYKKYQTAYEKQFQFQILKNAAKREASGEKTASLSNRDIAGFCRFQGETYISPDFFDRAESLSVSPAFKQEIQKTGDPSVAALPVRGEKSSVNPVVARQIASARGR
;
A
#
# COMPACT_ATOMS: atom_id res chain seq x y z
N LEU A 1 -11.23 -16.27 10.87
CA LEU A 1 -11.98 -15.02 11.12
C LEU A 1 -11.19 -13.80 10.65
N GLN A 2 -9.91 -13.68 11.00
CA GLN A 2 -9.03 -12.58 10.55
C GLN A 2 -9.02 -12.43 9.04
N THR A 3 -8.85 -13.51 8.29
CA THR A 3 -8.91 -13.52 6.82
C THR A 3 -10.23 -12.97 6.27
N ILE A 4 -11.36 -13.24 6.93
CA ILE A 4 -12.68 -12.72 6.51
C ILE A 4 -12.71 -11.18 6.65
N VAL A 5 -12.14 -10.63 7.72
CA VAL A 5 -12.04 -9.17 7.90
C VAL A 5 -11.15 -8.56 6.84
N HIS A 6 -10.00 -9.18 6.56
CA HIS A 6 -9.07 -8.74 5.53
C HIS A 6 -9.74 -8.67 4.14
N GLU A 7 -10.36 -9.77 3.70
CA GLU A 7 -11.08 -9.83 2.41
C GLU A 7 -12.31 -8.92 2.39
N GLY A 8 -13.01 -8.79 3.52
CA GLY A 8 -14.12 -7.86 3.68
C GLY A 8 -13.69 -6.40 3.49
N GLN A 9 -12.51 -6.04 3.97
CA GLN A 9 -11.98 -4.69 3.77
C GLN A 9 -11.69 -4.42 2.28
N HIS A 10 -11.20 -5.39 1.52
CA HIS A 10 -11.03 -5.24 0.06
C HIS A 10 -12.37 -5.00 -0.65
N ALA A 11 -13.44 -5.68 -0.21
CA ALA A 11 -14.78 -5.44 -0.75
C ALA A 11 -15.28 -4.01 -0.44
N ILE A 12 -15.01 -3.51 0.77
CA ILE A 12 -15.34 -2.13 1.17
C ILE A 12 -14.51 -1.12 0.34
N GLN A 13 -13.23 -1.34 0.16
CA GLN A 13 -12.36 -0.50 -0.68
C GLN A 13 -12.90 -0.41 -2.11
N ALA A 14 -13.27 -1.54 -2.71
CA ALA A 14 -13.86 -1.60 -4.05
C ALA A 14 -15.20 -0.85 -4.14
N ALA A 15 -16.05 -0.96 -3.12
CA ALA A 15 -17.35 -0.27 -3.07
C ALA A 15 -17.22 1.26 -2.93
N HIS A 16 -16.11 1.75 -2.40
CA HIS A 16 -15.81 3.18 -2.24
C HIS A 16 -14.90 3.75 -3.33
N GLU A 17 -14.52 2.94 -4.31
CA GLU A 17 -13.71 3.42 -5.45
C GLU A 17 -14.52 4.44 -6.27
N PRO A 18 -14.00 5.66 -6.51
CA PRO A 18 -14.70 6.65 -7.30
C PRO A 18 -14.96 6.17 -8.75
N GLU A 19 -16.15 6.39 -9.29
CA GLU A 19 -16.54 5.97 -10.63
C GLU A 19 -15.61 6.49 -11.74
N ASN A 20 -15.00 7.66 -11.55
CA ASN A 20 -14.08 8.29 -12.48
C ASN A 20 -12.61 7.90 -12.27
N MET A 21 -12.33 6.97 -11.36
CA MET A 21 -10.97 6.49 -11.14
C MET A 21 -10.51 5.64 -12.32
N PRO A 22 -9.26 5.84 -12.80
CA PRO A 22 -8.71 4.97 -13.85
C PRO A 22 -8.69 3.51 -13.40
N LYS A 23 -9.15 2.62 -14.29
CA LYS A 23 -9.12 1.18 -14.00
C LYS A 23 -7.70 0.69 -13.77
N THR A 24 -7.55 -0.35 -12.97
CA THR A 24 -6.24 -0.93 -12.59
C THR A 24 -5.33 -1.21 -13.79
N GLU A 25 -5.89 -1.70 -14.90
CA GLU A 25 -5.15 -1.97 -16.14
C GLU A 25 -4.67 -0.71 -16.86
N GLN A 26 -5.22 0.45 -16.58
CA GLN A 26 -4.84 1.74 -17.17
C GLN A 26 -3.74 2.45 -16.38
N LEU A 27 -3.47 2.02 -15.12
CA LEU A 27 -2.50 2.68 -14.27
C LEU A 27 -1.07 2.43 -14.73
N ASN A 28 -0.20 3.44 -14.61
CA ASN A 28 1.23 3.21 -14.68
C ASN A 28 1.70 2.36 -13.49
N ILE A 29 2.85 1.71 -13.63
CA ILE A 29 3.34 0.74 -12.64
C ILE A 29 3.54 1.35 -11.26
N ALA A 30 4.05 2.59 -11.17
CA ALA A 30 4.25 3.25 -9.88
C ALA A 30 2.93 3.52 -9.14
N SER A 31 1.89 3.94 -9.85
CA SER A 31 0.54 4.15 -9.28
C SER A 31 -0.12 2.83 -8.89
N LEU A 32 0.01 1.81 -9.74
CA LEU A 32 -0.51 0.48 -9.46
C LEU A 32 0.11 -0.08 -8.17
N LEU A 33 1.43 -0.06 -8.06
CA LEU A 33 2.13 -0.56 -6.86
C LEU A 33 1.74 0.20 -5.59
N ARG A 34 1.63 1.53 -5.65
CA ARG A 34 1.19 2.33 -4.50
C ARG A 34 -0.22 1.98 -4.06
N ARG A 35 -1.15 1.91 -5.03
CA ARG A 35 -2.55 1.57 -4.77
C ARG A 35 -2.66 0.21 -4.10
N GLU A 36 -2.12 -0.83 -4.71
CA GLU A 36 -2.23 -2.20 -4.21
C GLU A 36 -1.60 -2.35 -2.82
N ARG A 37 -0.40 -1.78 -2.60
CA ARG A 37 0.25 -1.80 -1.28
C ARG A 37 -0.54 -1.03 -0.22
N ALA A 38 -1.15 0.09 -0.58
CA ALA A 38 -1.98 0.86 0.35
C ALA A 38 -3.23 0.08 0.76
N MET A 39 -3.89 -0.58 -0.21
CA MET A 39 -5.06 -1.41 0.05
C MET A 39 -4.73 -2.60 0.96
N GLU A 40 -3.61 -3.29 0.72
CA GLU A 40 -3.14 -4.40 1.55
C GLU A 40 -2.76 -3.96 2.97
N ALA A 41 -2.02 -2.84 3.09
CA ALA A 41 -1.65 -2.30 4.38
C ALA A 41 -2.87 -1.84 5.20
N ASP A 42 -3.88 -1.28 4.53
CA ASP A 42 -5.15 -0.90 5.12
C ASP A 42 -5.95 -2.13 5.57
N ALA A 43 -6.04 -3.19 4.75
CA ALA A 43 -6.70 -4.42 5.12
C ALA A 43 -6.05 -5.09 6.35
N CYS A 44 -4.72 -5.13 6.41
CA CYS A 44 -3.99 -5.62 7.59
C CYS A 44 -4.23 -4.75 8.84
N ALA A 45 -4.35 -3.43 8.69
CA ALA A 45 -4.65 -2.54 9.80
C ALA A 45 -6.06 -2.77 10.36
N HIS A 46 -7.06 -2.98 9.49
CA HIS A 46 -8.42 -3.33 9.90
C HIS A 46 -8.50 -4.71 10.55
N GLU A 47 -7.76 -5.69 10.04
CA GLU A 47 -7.62 -7.01 10.67
C GLU A 47 -7.05 -6.90 12.10
N ALA A 48 -6.01 -6.07 12.29
CA ALA A 48 -5.42 -5.83 13.60
C ALA A 48 -6.39 -5.14 14.56
N ALA A 49 -7.10 -4.12 14.09
CA ALA A 49 -8.12 -3.40 14.88
C ALA A 49 -9.25 -4.33 15.32
N PHE A 50 -9.81 -5.09 14.39
CA PHE A 50 -10.86 -6.07 14.69
C PHE A 50 -10.40 -7.09 15.73
N THR A 51 -9.21 -7.67 15.53
CA THR A 51 -8.63 -8.66 16.46
C THR A 51 -8.49 -8.08 17.87
N TYR A 52 -8.01 -6.83 17.98
CA TYR A 52 -7.88 -6.14 19.25
C TYR A 52 -9.23 -5.86 19.91
N GLN A 53 -10.23 -5.39 19.15
CA GLN A 53 -11.57 -5.11 19.63
C GLN A 53 -12.29 -6.36 20.15
N CYS A 54 -12.03 -7.50 19.53
CA CYS A 54 -12.64 -8.79 19.92
C CYS A 54 -11.93 -9.51 21.07
N ARG A 55 -10.88 -8.97 21.67
CA ARG A 55 -10.04 -9.66 22.68
C ARG A 55 -10.81 -10.20 23.89
N ASP A 56 -11.87 -9.49 24.31
CA ASP A 56 -12.67 -9.90 25.46
C ASP A 56 -13.80 -10.89 25.11
N VAL A 57 -14.20 -10.94 23.83
CA VAL A 57 -15.29 -11.77 23.33
C VAL A 57 -14.77 -13.04 22.65
N LEU A 58 -13.62 -12.95 21.99
CA LEU A 58 -12.95 -14.01 21.24
C LEU A 58 -11.47 -14.09 21.66
N PRO A 59 -11.17 -14.41 22.94
CA PRO A 59 -9.81 -14.38 23.45
C PRO A 59 -8.84 -15.34 22.73
N GLU A 60 -9.36 -16.45 22.19
CA GLU A 60 -8.57 -17.39 21.40
C GLU A 60 -8.08 -16.80 20.09
N VAL A 61 -8.85 -15.92 19.43
CA VAL A 61 -8.45 -15.23 18.20
C VAL A 61 -7.35 -14.22 18.52
N TYR A 62 -7.47 -13.51 19.62
CA TYR A 62 -6.46 -12.58 20.09
C TYR A 62 -5.14 -13.30 20.44
N ALA A 63 -5.21 -14.39 21.22
CA ALA A 63 -4.06 -15.19 21.62
C ALA A 63 -3.32 -15.79 20.40
N GLU A 64 -4.07 -16.22 19.37
CA GLU A 64 -3.46 -16.71 18.14
C GLU A 64 -2.75 -15.59 17.36
N ALA A 65 -3.31 -14.37 17.34
CA ALA A 65 -2.67 -13.22 16.72
C ALA A 65 -1.37 -12.82 17.45
N GLU A 66 -1.36 -12.85 18.79
CA GLU A 66 -0.16 -12.63 19.60
C GLU A 66 0.91 -13.67 19.31
N LYS A 67 0.53 -14.95 19.25
CA LYS A 67 1.43 -16.06 18.95
C LYS A 67 2.07 -15.97 17.57
N ASN A 68 1.30 -15.50 16.57
CA ASN A 68 1.78 -15.30 15.21
C ASN A 68 2.76 -14.13 15.08
N ASP A 69 2.83 -13.26 16.10
CA ASP A 69 3.78 -12.14 16.23
C ASP A 69 3.88 -11.26 14.97
N MET A 70 2.74 -11.01 14.32
CA MET A 70 2.72 -10.22 13.10
C MET A 70 3.03 -8.74 13.39
N PRO A 71 3.98 -8.13 12.68
CA PRO A 71 4.41 -6.75 12.95
C PRO A 71 3.27 -5.73 12.94
N MET A 72 2.25 -5.91 12.09
CA MET A 72 1.11 -5.02 11.98
C MET A 72 0.23 -5.09 13.24
N PHE A 73 -0.08 -6.29 13.71
CA PHE A 73 -0.86 -6.49 14.94
C PHE A 73 -0.10 -5.95 16.17
N ARG A 74 1.18 -6.29 16.28
CA ARG A 74 2.04 -5.82 17.38
C ARG A 74 2.15 -4.29 17.42
N ALA A 75 2.28 -3.62 16.26
CA ALA A 75 2.33 -2.16 16.18
C ALA A 75 0.99 -1.52 16.59
N PHE A 76 -0.13 -2.15 16.22
CA PHE A 76 -1.46 -1.71 16.64
C PHE A 76 -1.61 -1.76 18.16
N VAL A 77 -1.32 -2.92 18.78
CA VAL A 77 -1.43 -3.13 20.23
C VAL A 77 -0.54 -2.14 20.99
N ALA A 78 0.74 -2.02 20.59
CA ALA A 78 1.70 -1.12 21.24
C ALA A 78 1.23 0.35 21.21
N GLU A 79 0.64 0.81 20.11
CA GLU A 79 0.13 2.19 20.06
C GLU A 79 -1.17 2.35 20.85
N MET A 80 -2.05 1.34 20.88
CA MET A 80 -3.23 1.34 21.77
C MET A 80 -2.85 1.43 23.23
N ASP A 81 -1.87 0.63 23.69
CA ASP A 81 -1.38 0.63 25.07
C ASP A 81 -0.77 1.99 25.45
N LYS A 82 -0.10 2.64 24.49
CA LYS A 82 0.56 3.93 24.71
C LYS A 82 -0.39 5.11 24.71
N SER A 83 -1.36 5.16 23.77
CA SER A 83 -2.14 6.36 23.52
C SER A 83 -3.64 6.19 23.73
N GLY A 84 -4.17 4.98 23.68
CA GLY A 84 -5.60 4.70 23.66
C GLY A 84 -6.32 5.23 22.40
N ASP A 85 -5.57 5.71 21.41
CA ASP A 85 -6.07 6.34 20.20
C ASP A 85 -6.07 5.32 19.04
N GLU A 86 -7.26 4.82 18.73
CA GLU A 86 -7.44 3.78 17.71
C GLU A 86 -6.99 4.23 16.31
N LYS A 87 -7.20 5.51 15.97
CA LYS A 87 -6.75 6.07 14.68
C LYS A 87 -5.22 6.07 14.57
N LYS A 88 -4.51 6.39 15.65
CA LYS A 88 -3.04 6.28 15.71
C LYS A 88 -2.58 4.83 15.65
N ALA A 89 -3.28 3.92 16.30
CA ALA A 89 -2.98 2.50 16.25
C ALA A 89 -3.15 1.93 14.82
N MET A 90 -4.21 2.34 14.11
CA MET A 90 -4.40 2.05 12.69
C MET A 90 -3.21 2.56 11.84
N GLN A 91 -2.76 3.81 12.08
CA GLN A 91 -1.59 4.37 11.39
C GLN A 91 -0.32 3.57 11.67
N ALA A 92 -0.09 3.17 12.93
CA ALA A 92 1.08 2.39 13.33
C ALA A 92 1.07 1.01 12.65
N SER A 93 -0.06 0.33 12.63
CA SER A 93 -0.25 -0.95 11.94
C SER A 93 0.02 -0.83 10.43
N PHE A 94 -0.60 0.15 9.78
CA PHE A 94 -0.38 0.45 8.36
C PHE A 94 1.09 0.68 8.03
N GLN A 95 1.79 1.49 8.82
CA GLN A 95 3.22 1.77 8.61
C GLN A 95 4.09 0.54 8.83
N ALA A 96 3.74 -0.32 9.79
CA ALA A 96 4.45 -1.56 10.06
C ALA A 96 4.43 -2.53 8.86
N TRP A 97 3.37 -2.53 8.05
CA TRP A 97 3.30 -3.30 6.82
C TRP A 97 4.45 -2.94 5.86
N TYR A 98 4.72 -1.64 5.68
CA TYR A 98 5.81 -1.15 4.83
C TYR A 98 7.20 -1.46 5.41
N GLY A 99 7.33 -1.67 6.71
CA GLY A 99 8.55 -2.17 7.35
C GLY A 99 8.78 -3.67 7.19
N TYR A 100 7.76 -4.45 6.83
CA TYR A 100 7.83 -5.91 6.82
C TYR A 100 8.23 -6.46 5.43
N LYS A 101 9.55 -6.55 5.21
CA LYS A 101 10.16 -6.96 3.94
C LYS A 101 9.64 -8.30 3.38
N LYS A 102 9.30 -9.27 4.26
CA LYS A 102 8.76 -10.57 3.84
C LYS A 102 7.46 -10.42 3.07
N TYR A 103 6.53 -9.59 3.57
CA TYR A 103 5.26 -9.30 2.90
C TYR A 103 5.49 -8.55 1.59
N GLN A 104 6.26 -7.47 1.61
CA GLN A 104 6.56 -6.73 0.39
C GLN A 104 7.11 -7.63 -0.72
N THR A 105 8.02 -8.57 -0.38
CA THR A 105 8.59 -9.49 -1.38
C THR A 105 7.57 -10.52 -1.87
N ALA A 106 6.69 -11.01 -1.00
CA ALA A 106 5.63 -11.93 -1.39
C ALA A 106 4.64 -11.24 -2.35
N TYR A 107 4.23 -10.02 -2.03
CA TYR A 107 3.34 -9.22 -2.87
C TYR A 107 3.98 -8.82 -4.20
N GLU A 108 5.28 -8.49 -4.25
CA GLU A 108 5.98 -8.26 -5.51
C GLU A 108 5.86 -9.44 -6.47
N LYS A 109 6.02 -10.68 -5.96
CA LYS A 109 5.84 -11.89 -6.77
C LYS A 109 4.40 -12.06 -7.27
N GLN A 110 3.43 -11.78 -6.42
CA GLN A 110 2.01 -11.87 -6.78
C GLN A 110 1.64 -10.82 -7.84
N PHE A 111 2.10 -9.58 -7.69
CA PHE A 111 1.80 -8.49 -8.61
C PHE A 111 2.54 -8.59 -9.93
N GLN A 112 3.70 -9.23 -9.98
CA GLN A 112 4.50 -9.34 -11.20
C GLN A 112 3.67 -9.83 -12.39
N PHE A 113 2.90 -10.88 -12.22
CA PHE A 113 2.05 -11.42 -13.30
C PHE A 113 1.01 -10.40 -13.76
N GLN A 114 0.34 -9.73 -12.85
CA GLN A 114 -0.70 -8.73 -13.17
C GLN A 114 -0.10 -7.52 -13.88
N ILE A 115 1.05 -7.04 -13.43
CA ILE A 115 1.78 -5.91 -14.03
C ILE A 115 2.18 -6.24 -15.48
N LEU A 116 2.78 -7.39 -15.71
CA LEU A 116 3.21 -7.82 -17.05
C LEU A 116 2.01 -8.02 -17.99
N LYS A 117 0.92 -8.60 -17.47
CA LYS A 117 -0.32 -8.76 -18.23
C LYS A 117 -0.94 -7.43 -18.64
N ASN A 118 -0.99 -6.47 -17.73
CA ASN A 118 -1.54 -5.14 -17.99
C ASN A 118 -0.65 -4.35 -18.97
N ALA A 119 0.67 -4.45 -18.83
CA ALA A 119 1.61 -3.83 -19.77
C ALA A 119 1.45 -4.37 -21.20
N ALA A 120 1.34 -5.69 -21.36
CA ALA A 120 1.12 -6.31 -22.67
C ALA A 120 -0.21 -5.87 -23.30
N LYS A 121 -1.28 -5.74 -22.53
CA LYS A 121 -2.57 -5.24 -23.01
C LYS A 121 -2.48 -3.79 -23.50
N ARG A 122 -1.79 -2.92 -22.74
CA ARG A 122 -1.61 -1.51 -23.11
C ARG A 122 -0.77 -1.35 -24.36
N GLU A 123 0.31 -2.12 -24.48
CA GLU A 123 1.13 -2.12 -25.70
C GLU A 123 0.30 -2.49 -26.93
N ALA A 124 -0.55 -3.50 -26.80
CA ALA A 124 -1.43 -3.94 -27.89
C ALA A 124 -2.52 -2.91 -28.25
N SER A 125 -3.02 -2.13 -27.28
CA SER A 125 -4.08 -1.14 -27.48
C SER A 125 -3.57 0.26 -27.84
N GLY A 126 -2.28 0.55 -27.62
CA GLY A 126 -1.70 1.89 -27.76
C GLY A 126 -2.24 2.90 -26.75
N GLU A 127 -2.86 2.45 -25.65
CA GLU A 127 -3.45 3.31 -24.62
C GLU A 127 -2.36 3.98 -23.75
N LYS A 128 -2.61 5.25 -23.42
CA LYS A 128 -1.74 5.98 -22.49
C LYS A 128 -1.98 5.52 -21.05
N THR A 129 -0.92 5.47 -20.27
CA THR A 129 -1.03 5.17 -18.83
C THR A 129 -1.57 6.37 -18.05
N ALA A 130 -2.37 6.08 -17.02
CA ALA A 130 -2.86 7.05 -16.05
C ALA A 130 -2.03 7.01 -14.76
N SER A 131 -2.05 8.11 -14.01
CA SER A 131 -1.42 8.22 -12.70
C SER A 131 -2.47 8.52 -11.63
N LEU A 132 -2.29 7.96 -10.43
CA LEU A 132 -3.05 8.33 -9.25
C LEU A 132 -2.27 9.35 -8.42
N SER A 133 -2.98 10.35 -7.88
CA SER A 133 -2.39 11.25 -6.89
C SER A 133 -2.24 10.52 -5.54
N ASN A 134 -1.37 11.04 -4.67
CA ASN A 134 -1.25 10.52 -3.30
C ASN A 134 -2.56 10.66 -2.51
N ARG A 135 -3.39 11.67 -2.84
CA ARG A 135 -4.72 11.85 -2.23
C ARG A 135 -5.68 10.75 -2.66
N ASP A 136 -5.68 10.36 -3.95
CA ASP A 136 -6.50 9.26 -4.44
C ASP A 136 -6.13 7.96 -3.72
N ILE A 137 -4.83 7.70 -3.57
CA ILE A 137 -4.33 6.50 -2.89
C ILE A 137 -4.68 6.52 -1.39
N ALA A 138 -4.49 7.65 -0.70
CA ALA A 138 -4.88 7.79 0.69
C ALA A 138 -6.40 7.61 0.89
N GLY A 139 -7.20 7.94 -0.12
CA GLY A 139 -8.65 7.79 -0.12
C GLY A 139 -9.15 6.35 0.06
N PHE A 140 -8.33 5.34 -0.27
CA PHE A 140 -8.64 3.93 0.01
C PHE A 140 -8.47 3.57 1.48
N CYS A 141 -7.64 4.30 2.24
CA CYS A 141 -7.31 4.02 3.63
C CYS A 141 -8.26 4.79 4.57
N ARG A 142 -9.43 4.23 4.82
CA ARG A 142 -10.50 4.88 5.61
C ARG A 142 -10.79 4.10 6.87
N PHE A 143 -10.97 4.84 7.96
CA PHE A 143 -11.43 4.32 9.24
C PHE A 143 -12.52 5.22 9.81
N GLN A 144 -13.66 4.65 10.20
CA GLN A 144 -14.84 5.38 10.66
C GLN A 144 -15.28 6.51 9.69
N GLY A 145 -15.21 6.25 8.38
CA GLY A 145 -15.60 7.20 7.34
C GLY A 145 -14.56 8.25 6.97
N GLU A 146 -13.46 8.35 7.71
CA GLU A 146 -12.38 9.32 7.46
C GLU A 146 -11.10 8.67 6.94
N THR A 147 -10.38 9.36 6.07
CA THR A 147 -9.02 8.97 5.71
C THR A 147 -8.08 9.12 6.91
N TYR A 148 -7.38 8.02 7.27
CA TYR A 148 -6.48 8.03 8.43
C TYR A 148 -4.99 8.10 8.05
N ILE A 149 -4.65 7.94 6.78
CA ILE A 149 -3.27 8.06 6.26
C ILE A 149 -3.10 9.41 5.56
N SER A 150 -2.04 10.15 5.94
CA SER A 150 -1.68 11.39 5.24
C SER A 150 -1.21 11.08 3.80
N PRO A 151 -1.66 11.83 2.78
CA PRO A 151 -1.14 11.71 1.42
C PRO A 151 0.39 11.81 1.33
N ASP A 152 1.03 12.58 2.20
CA ASP A 152 2.49 12.77 2.23
C ASP A 152 3.25 11.47 2.59
N PHE A 153 2.57 10.48 3.18
CA PHE A 153 3.16 9.17 3.40
C PHE A 153 3.65 8.53 2.10
N PHE A 154 2.91 8.73 1.00
CA PHE A 154 3.21 8.12 -0.30
C PHE A 154 4.33 8.84 -1.08
N ASP A 155 4.86 9.95 -0.57
CA ASP A 155 6.08 10.58 -1.07
C ASP A 155 7.36 9.93 -0.52
N ARG A 156 7.24 9.11 0.53
CA ARG A 156 8.37 8.45 1.16
C ARG A 156 8.90 7.31 0.29
N ALA A 157 10.22 7.13 0.29
CA ALA A 157 10.87 6.08 -0.50
C ALA A 157 10.36 4.66 -0.16
N GLU A 158 10.05 4.39 1.12
CA GLU A 158 9.53 3.10 1.57
C GLU A 158 8.20 2.70 0.91
N SER A 159 7.35 3.67 0.58
CA SER A 159 6.05 3.41 -0.06
C SER A 159 6.19 2.83 -1.48
N LEU A 160 7.31 3.11 -2.13
CA LEU A 160 7.59 2.74 -3.52
C LEU A 160 8.79 1.80 -3.70
N SER A 161 9.62 1.59 -2.67
CA SER A 161 10.84 0.79 -2.82
C SER A 161 10.52 -0.64 -3.23
N VAL A 162 11.23 -1.14 -4.23
CA VAL A 162 11.07 -2.48 -4.78
C VAL A 162 12.36 -3.28 -4.64
N SER A 163 12.28 -4.61 -4.66
CA SER A 163 13.48 -5.44 -4.70
C SER A 163 14.21 -5.27 -6.04
N PRO A 164 15.55 -5.44 -6.07
CA PRO A 164 16.32 -5.36 -7.31
C PRO A 164 15.79 -6.30 -8.40
N ALA A 165 15.48 -7.54 -8.03
CA ALA A 165 14.96 -8.55 -8.95
C ALA A 165 13.59 -8.14 -9.55
N PHE A 166 12.68 -7.62 -8.72
CA PHE A 166 11.39 -7.16 -9.19
C PHE A 166 11.54 -5.93 -10.09
N LYS A 167 12.42 -4.97 -9.76
CA LYS A 167 12.69 -3.81 -10.63
C LYS A 167 13.17 -4.24 -12.00
N GLN A 168 14.11 -5.20 -12.06
CA GLN A 168 14.62 -5.72 -13.31
C GLN A 168 13.52 -6.35 -14.19
N GLU A 169 12.58 -7.07 -13.59
CA GLU A 169 11.46 -7.67 -14.32
C GLU A 169 10.50 -6.61 -14.87
N ILE A 170 10.10 -5.64 -14.05
CA ILE A 170 9.15 -4.62 -14.50
C ILE A 170 9.76 -3.59 -15.45
N GLN A 171 11.07 -3.42 -15.49
CA GLN A 171 11.75 -2.59 -16.49
C GLN A 171 11.53 -3.10 -17.92
N LYS A 172 11.32 -4.41 -18.10
CA LYS A 172 11.04 -5.02 -19.41
C LYS A 172 9.73 -4.54 -20.04
N THR A 173 8.84 -3.95 -19.23
CA THR A 173 7.55 -3.40 -19.71
C THR A 173 7.68 -2.08 -20.47
N GLY A 174 8.82 -1.40 -20.38
CA GLY A 174 9.00 -0.07 -20.96
C GLY A 174 8.24 1.06 -20.27
N ASP A 175 7.53 0.80 -19.17
CA ASP A 175 6.77 1.84 -18.44
C ASP A 175 7.74 2.86 -17.82
N PRO A 176 7.68 4.15 -18.20
CA PRO A 176 8.64 5.16 -17.75
C PRO A 176 8.58 5.42 -16.24
N SER A 177 7.47 5.12 -15.58
CA SER A 177 7.33 5.29 -14.13
C SER A 177 8.26 4.37 -13.32
N VAL A 178 8.70 3.25 -13.92
CA VAL A 178 9.60 2.27 -13.28
C VAL A 178 10.99 2.86 -13.02
N ALA A 179 11.47 3.77 -13.86
CA ALA A 179 12.79 4.39 -13.71
C ALA A 179 12.92 5.10 -12.35
N ALA A 180 11.84 5.74 -11.89
CA ALA A 180 11.80 6.50 -10.64
C ALA A 180 11.62 5.63 -9.39
N LEU A 181 11.35 4.30 -9.50
CA LEU A 181 11.13 3.45 -8.34
C LEU A 181 12.45 3.24 -7.56
N PRO A 182 12.48 3.56 -6.25
CA PRO A 182 13.64 3.28 -5.41
C PRO A 182 13.92 1.78 -5.30
N VAL A 183 15.19 1.40 -5.20
CA VAL A 183 15.58 0.01 -4.94
C VAL A 183 15.76 -0.19 -3.44
N ARG A 184 15.13 -1.23 -2.90
CA ARG A 184 15.20 -1.57 -1.48
C ARG A 184 16.62 -1.97 -1.09
N GLY A 185 17.18 -1.28 -0.08
CA GLY A 185 18.53 -1.52 0.40
C GLY A 185 19.61 -0.65 -0.25
N GLU A 186 19.30 0.06 -1.33
CA GLU A 186 20.19 1.10 -1.85
C GLU A 186 20.02 2.38 -1.02
N LYS A 187 21.15 3.00 -0.63
CA LYS A 187 21.10 4.34 -0.04
C LYS A 187 20.52 5.25 -1.11
N SER A 188 19.36 5.82 -0.84
CA SER A 188 18.70 6.76 -1.75
C SER A 188 19.65 7.93 -2.03
N SER A 189 20.34 7.88 -3.15
CA SER A 189 20.88 9.07 -3.77
C SER A 189 19.66 9.79 -4.37
N VAL A 190 18.91 10.49 -3.51
CA VAL A 190 17.84 11.36 -4.00
C VAL A 190 18.47 12.37 -4.91
N ASN A 191 18.33 12.13 -6.22
CA ASN A 191 18.77 13.09 -7.21
C ASN A 191 17.91 14.36 -7.00
N PRO A 192 18.48 15.48 -6.54
CA PRO A 192 17.70 16.69 -6.19
C PRO A 192 16.91 17.27 -7.39
N VAL A 193 17.17 16.79 -8.59
CA VAL A 193 16.44 17.16 -9.82
C VAL A 193 15.04 16.57 -9.83
N VAL A 194 14.84 15.33 -9.35
CA VAL A 194 13.51 14.68 -9.29
C VAL A 194 12.63 15.34 -8.22
N ALA A 195 13.22 15.73 -7.09
CA ALA A 195 12.52 16.48 -6.05
C ALA A 195 12.00 17.84 -6.55
N ARG A 196 12.75 18.51 -7.45
CA ARG A 196 12.33 19.79 -8.06
C ARG A 196 11.24 19.64 -9.13
N GLN A 197 11.22 18.54 -9.88
CA GLN A 197 10.15 18.29 -10.87
C GLN A 197 8.80 17.98 -10.20
N ILE A 198 8.80 17.30 -9.06
CA ILE A 198 7.60 17.06 -8.25
C ILE A 198 7.10 18.37 -7.62
N ALA A 199 8.01 19.26 -7.20
CA ALA A 199 7.63 20.56 -6.64
C ALA A 199 7.07 21.54 -7.70
N SER A 200 7.56 21.49 -8.95
CA SER A 200 7.08 22.38 -10.03
C SER A 200 5.71 21.95 -10.60
N ALA A 201 5.30 20.72 -10.44
CA ALA A 201 3.95 20.25 -10.79
C ALA A 201 2.86 20.69 -9.78
N ARG A 202 3.26 21.21 -8.60
CA ARG A 202 2.35 21.75 -7.56
C ARG A 202 1.95 23.22 -7.77
N GLY A 203 2.43 23.88 -8.81
CA GLY A 203 2.27 25.32 -9.03
C GLY A 203 1.46 25.73 -10.26
N ARG A 204 0.57 24.87 -10.77
CA ARG A 204 -0.38 25.27 -11.84
C ARG A 204 -1.74 24.69 -11.58
#